data_46dc5dbd741be5171ce07c238ab97ee6
#
_entry.id   46dc5dbd741be5171ce07c238ab97ee6
#
_cell.length_a   1.000
_cell.length_b   1.000
_cell.length_c   1.000
_cell.angle_alpha   90.00
_cell.angle_beta   90.00
_cell.angle_gamma   90.00
#
_symmetry.space_group_name_H-M   'P 1'
#
loop_
_entity.id
_entity.type
_entity.pdbx_description
1 polymer ?
#
loop_
_entity_poly.entity_id
_entity_poly.type
_entity_poly.pdbx_seq_one_letter_code
_entity_poly.pdbx_strand_id
1 'polypeptide(L)'
;MTTTSSKPGPLEKLKQLVTGHKSMDKDQLQNFGERQEDEQAYDSVDRGTSMIPLDRIVGSVGRYRDFDSQFNPKREEASRERIRAIAERMRSGRSLPPISLYQIKDDYFILDGHHRVTAAKNLGHTHIKACILELLPSSNTIENRLYIERTEFRDEAGLANTLDLTELGKFSRLKWQIEQHQVFLASQSHQETSYRQAAADWYRTIYQPLATIIAKSGLVKSFPGRTVDDLYLYISVHQWEKGSNRKYGIGIDKLIPKDMEEFRKKMAEHTEQEYPEMRREISAFILLNVDGQYEQRIFDKLAELEEVREIHSVHGSIDIIIKVVLTRDLLSSDAELLTQFLLSTIRQWKGVLATQTLLPGMAIVKGPRGGNRSL
;
A
#
# COMPACT_ATOMS: atom_id res chain seq x y z
N MET A 1 -23.41 -4.39 45.57
CA MET A 1 -22.52 -3.47 44.83
C MET A 1 -22.79 -3.65 43.36
N THR A 2 -23.58 -2.75 42.80
CA THR A 2 -24.07 -2.78 41.43
C THR A 2 -23.09 -2.05 40.51
N THR A 3 -22.47 -2.76 39.61
CA THR A 3 -21.59 -2.19 38.58
C THR A 3 -22.44 -1.59 37.45
N THR A 4 -22.45 -0.28 37.39
CA THR A 4 -23.11 0.50 36.32
C THR A 4 -22.27 0.40 35.03
N SER A 5 -22.81 -0.27 34.04
CA SER A 5 -22.32 -0.25 32.64
C SER A 5 -22.58 1.15 32.06
N SER A 6 -21.54 1.94 31.88
CA SER A 6 -21.64 3.25 31.23
C SER A 6 -21.78 3.06 29.71
N LYS A 7 -22.85 3.66 29.13
CA LYS A 7 -23.04 3.71 27.67
C LYS A 7 -21.91 4.55 27.03
N PRO A 8 -21.35 4.11 25.88
CA PRO A 8 -20.27 4.84 25.23
C PRO A 8 -20.73 6.22 24.77
N GLY A 9 -19.87 7.22 24.95
CA GLY A 9 -20.14 8.61 24.64
C GLY A 9 -20.19 8.90 23.13
N PRO A 10 -20.72 10.07 22.73
CA PRO A 10 -20.87 10.43 21.30
C PRO A 10 -19.56 10.38 20.50
N LEU A 11 -18.42 10.68 21.14
CA LEU A 11 -17.07 10.62 20.52
C LEU A 11 -16.58 9.19 20.25
N GLU A 12 -16.97 8.22 21.08
CA GLU A 12 -16.65 6.81 20.84
C GLU A 12 -17.49 6.22 19.71
N LYS A 13 -18.76 6.65 19.59
CA LYS A 13 -19.62 6.27 18.46
C LYS A 13 -19.12 6.86 17.14
N LEU A 14 -18.57 8.07 17.13
CA LEU A 14 -17.95 8.68 15.95
C LEU A 14 -16.65 7.96 15.55
N LYS A 15 -15.82 7.55 16.51
CA LYS A 15 -14.63 6.73 16.21
C LYS A 15 -14.99 5.37 15.62
N GLN A 16 -16.07 4.74 16.08
CA GLN A 16 -16.57 3.48 15.51
C GLN A 16 -17.13 3.63 14.07
N LEU A 17 -17.69 4.79 13.74
CA LEU A 17 -18.19 5.09 12.38
C LEU A 17 -17.08 5.45 11.37
N VAL A 18 -15.98 6.03 11.85
CA VAL A 18 -14.85 6.46 11.00
C VAL A 18 -13.87 5.32 10.75
N THR A 19 -13.76 4.34 11.67
CA THR A 19 -12.80 3.25 11.53
C THR A 19 -13.38 2.00 10.87
N GLY A 20 -14.70 1.91 10.65
CA GLY A 20 -15.35 0.74 10.00
C GLY A 20 -15.03 -0.62 10.64
N HIS A 21 -14.19 -0.64 11.67
CA HIS A 21 -13.81 -1.84 12.39
C HIS A 21 -14.76 -2.00 13.59
N LYS A 22 -15.70 -2.93 13.48
CA LYS A 22 -16.26 -3.58 14.66
C LYS A 22 -15.07 -3.90 15.57
N SER A 23 -15.13 -3.45 16.82
CA SER A 23 -14.17 -3.87 17.86
C SER A 23 -14.18 -5.40 17.88
N MET A 24 -13.20 -6.00 17.19
CA MET A 24 -13.03 -7.44 17.23
C MET A 24 -12.69 -7.81 18.68
N ASP A 25 -13.43 -8.77 19.20
CA ASP A 25 -13.10 -9.44 20.43
C ASP A 25 -11.67 -9.98 20.27
N LYS A 26 -10.71 -9.41 21.00
CA LYS A 26 -9.28 -9.71 20.85
C LYS A 26 -8.93 -11.19 21.04
N ASP A 27 -9.92 -11.98 21.39
CA ASP A 27 -9.79 -13.40 21.72
C ASP A 27 -10.36 -14.36 20.65
N GLN A 28 -10.74 -13.86 19.48
CA GLN A 28 -11.28 -14.69 18.39
C GLN A 28 -10.43 -14.59 17.13
N LEU A 29 -10.34 -15.72 16.41
CA LEU A 29 -9.79 -15.76 15.05
C LEU A 29 -10.67 -14.99 14.08
N GLN A 30 -10.05 -14.37 13.08
CA GLN A 30 -10.78 -13.70 12.01
C GLN A 30 -11.59 -14.69 11.18
N ASN A 31 -12.78 -14.25 10.78
CA ASN A 31 -13.64 -15.00 9.85
C ASN A 31 -13.22 -14.68 8.42
N PHE A 32 -12.80 -15.71 7.68
CA PHE A 32 -12.42 -15.57 6.28
C PHE A 32 -13.56 -15.02 5.41
N GLY A 33 -14.80 -15.46 5.60
CA GLY A 33 -15.95 -15.03 4.78
C GLY A 33 -16.21 -13.52 4.89
N GLU A 34 -16.16 -12.98 6.12
CA GLU A 34 -16.30 -11.53 6.34
C GLU A 34 -15.17 -10.76 5.64
N ARG A 35 -13.93 -11.23 5.76
CA ARG A 35 -12.77 -10.60 5.11
C ARG A 35 -12.85 -10.67 3.59
N GLN A 36 -13.31 -11.80 3.05
CA GLN A 36 -13.51 -11.99 1.61
C GLN A 36 -14.58 -11.05 1.04
N GLU A 37 -15.69 -10.89 1.75
CA GLU A 37 -16.77 -9.97 1.36
C GLU A 37 -16.33 -8.51 1.43
N ASP A 38 -15.65 -8.11 2.51
CA ASP A 38 -15.15 -6.74 2.68
C ASP A 38 -14.18 -6.33 1.57
N GLU A 39 -13.31 -7.23 1.14
CA GLU A 39 -12.33 -6.99 0.09
C GLU A 39 -12.84 -7.37 -1.32
N GLN A 40 -14.03 -7.98 -1.42
CA GLN A 40 -14.58 -8.52 -2.67
C GLN A 40 -13.58 -9.45 -3.39
N ALA A 41 -12.88 -10.28 -2.64
CA ALA A 41 -11.76 -11.09 -3.11
C ALA A 41 -12.25 -12.46 -3.62
N TYR A 42 -12.67 -12.52 -4.87
CA TYR A 42 -13.23 -13.72 -5.49
C TYR A 42 -12.31 -14.37 -6.52
N ASP A 43 -11.44 -13.59 -7.16
CA ASP A 43 -10.45 -14.13 -8.08
C ASP A 43 -9.28 -14.72 -7.33
N SER A 44 -8.82 -15.92 -7.75
CA SER A 44 -7.78 -16.64 -7.04
C SER A 44 -6.60 -17.01 -7.91
N VAL A 45 -5.41 -16.97 -7.30
CA VAL A 45 -4.13 -17.35 -7.92
C VAL A 45 -3.43 -18.36 -7.04
N ASP A 46 -3.04 -19.52 -7.62
CA ASP A 46 -2.23 -20.52 -6.91
C ASP A 46 -0.77 -20.03 -6.81
N ARG A 47 -0.29 -19.85 -5.57
CA ARG A 47 1.09 -19.42 -5.27
C ARG A 47 2.02 -20.61 -4.97
N GLY A 48 1.50 -21.83 -5.08
CA GLY A 48 2.26 -23.03 -4.79
C GLY A 48 2.59 -23.17 -3.30
N THR A 49 3.76 -23.73 -3.01
CA THR A 49 4.16 -24.05 -1.63
C THR A 49 5.30 -23.15 -1.16
N SER A 50 5.12 -22.52 0.00
CA SER A 50 6.11 -21.62 0.61
C SER A 50 6.18 -21.77 2.14
N MET A 51 7.22 -21.20 2.76
CA MET A 51 7.35 -21.08 4.21
C MET A 51 6.69 -19.79 4.66
N ILE A 52 5.63 -19.88 5.45
CA ILE A 52 4.80 -18.76 5.89
C ILE A 52 5.06 -18.45 7.36
N PRO A 53 5.27 -17.16 7.72
CA PRO A 53 5.35 -16.74 9.11
C PRO A 53 4.05 -17.05 9.86
N LEU A 54 4.15 -17.67 11.04
CA LEU A 54 3.00 -18.08 11.84
C LEU A 54 2.21 -16.90 12.43
N ASP A 55 2.82 -15.76 12.59
CA ASP A 55 2.19 -14.51 13.05
C ASP A 55 1.29 -13.88 11.99
N ARG A 56 1.52 -14.18 10.70
CA ARG A 56 0.66 -13.73 9.59
C ARG A 56 -0.59 -14.59 9.40
N ILE A 57 -0.71 -15.70 10.11
CA ILE A 57 -1.92 -16.54 10.10
C ILE A 57 -2.88 -15.94 11.14
N VAL A 58 -3.92 -15.26 10.65
CA VAL A 58 -4.84 -14.46 11.50
C VAL A 58 -6.21 -15.09 11.68
N GLY A 59 -6.59 -16.06 10.83
CA GLY A 59 -7.94 -16.57 10.82
C GLY A 59 -8.11 -17.98 10.24
N SER A 60 -9.37 -18.34 10.04
CA SER A 60 -9.78 -19.66 9.52
C SER A 60 -11.00 -19.53 8.63
N VAL A 61 -11.05 -20.38 7.60
CA VAL A 61 -12.17 -20.45 6.64
C VAL A 61 -13.45 -20.98 7.28
N GLY A 62 -13.38 -21.98 8.17
CA GLY A 62 -14.59 -22.60 8.71
C GLY A 62 -14.58 -22.88 10.21
N ARG A 63 -13.41 -22.79 10.87
CA ARG A 63 -13.24 -23.20 12.26
C ARG A 63 -12.81 -22.07 13.19
N TYR A 64 -13.09 -20.81 12.82
CA TYR A 64 -12.70 -19.63 13.59
C TYR A 64 -13.32 -19.59 15.01
N ARG A 65 -14.45 -20.28 15.24
CA ARG A 65 -15.11 -20.39 16.55
C ARG A 65 -14.53 -21.47 17.44
N ASP A 66 -13.87 -22.48 16.86
CA ASP A 66 -13.35 -23.64 17.59
C ASP A 66 -12.01 -23.35 18.28
N PHE A 67 -11.33 -22.28 17.87
CA PHE A 67 -10.01 -21.89 18.35
C PHE A 67 -10.04 -20.47 18.94
N ASP A 68 -9.13 -20.21 19.86
CA ASP A 68 -8.83 -18.85 20.34
C ASP A 68 -7.88 -18.13 19.38
N SER A 69 -7.56 -16.86 19.67
CA SER A 69 -6.63 -16.03 18.88
C SER A 69 -5.20 -16.62 18.80
N GLN A 70 -4.85 -17.50 19.71
CA GLN A 70 -3.56 -18.22 19.71
C GLN A 70 -3.62 -19.57 18.99
N PHE A 71 -4.76 -19.91 18.38
CA PHE A 71 -5.06 -21.18 17.74
C PHE A 71 -5.11 -22.38 18.71
N ASN A 72 -5.39 -22.15 19.99
CA ASN A 72 -5.67 -23.23 20.92
C ASN A 72 -7.13 -23.68 20.79
N PRO A 73 -7.40 -24.99 20.79
CA PRO A 73 -8.78 -25.49 20.69
C PRO A 73 -9.56 -25.17 21.99
N LYS A 74 -10.74 -24.57 21.83
CA LYS A 74 -11.61 -24.17 22.96
C LYS A 74 -12.30 -25.36 23.63
N ARG A 75 -12.53 -26.46 22.89
CA ARG A 75 -13.40 -27.56 23.37
C ARG A 75 -12.88 -28.90 22.94
N GLU A 76 -12.14 -29.67 23.09
CA GLU A 76 -11.94 -31.10 22.74
C GLU A 76 -10.63 -31.65 23.27
N GLU A 77 -10.74 -32.70 24.14
CA GLU A 77 -9.61 -33.47 24.62
C GLU A 77 -8.91 -34.21 23.45
N ALA A 78 -9.70 -34.75 22.52
CA ALA A 78 -9.21 -35.38 21.30
C ALA A 78 -8.34 -34.47 20.43
N SER A 79 -8.63 -33.16 20.38
CA SER A 79 -7.80 -32.17 19.69
C SER A 79 -6.45 -32.00 20.35
N ARG A 80 -6.38 -32.05 21.68
CA ARG A 80 -5.12 -31.94 22.45
C ARG A 80 -4.19 -33.12 22.22
N GLU A 81 -4.75 -34.37 22.18
CA GLU A 81 -3.96 -35.55 21.85
C GLU A 81 -3.40 -35.49 20.43
N ARG A 82 -4.20 -35.04 19.47
CA ARG A 82 -3.77 -34.88 18.08
C ARG A 82 -2.67 -33.83 17.93
N ILE A 83 -2.77 -32.72 18.66
CA ILE A 83 -1.72 -31.70 18.69
C ILE A 83 -0.42 -32.24 19.29
N ARG A 84 -0.49 -33.01 20.38
CA ARG A 84 0.67 -33.67 20.99
C ARG A 84 1.36 -34.62 20.02
N ALA A 85 0.57 -35.47 19.34
CA ALA A 85 1.10 -36.42 18.35
C ALA A 85 1.79 -35.73 17.17
N ILE A 86 1.23 -34.61 16.71
CA ILE A 86 1.83 -33.76 15.65
C ILE A 86 3.12 -33.12 16.16
N ALA A 87 3.10 -32.54 17.36
CA ALA A 87 4.28 -31.92 17.97
C ALA A 87 5.43 -32.90 18.12
N GLU A 88 5.16 -34.15 18.50
CA GLU A 88 6.18 -35.20 18.60
C GLU A 88 6.78 -35.59 17.24
N ARG A 89 5.95 -35.63 16.19
CA ARG A 89 6.44 -35.82 14.81
C ARG A 89 7.31 -34.68 14.36
N MET A 90 6.95 -33.42 14.69
CA MET A 90 7.77 -32.24 14.36
C MET A 90 9.12 -32.27 15.10
N ARG A 91 9.13 -32.61 16.40
CA ARG A 91 10.39 -32.77 17.19
C ARG A 91 11.31 -33.86 16.63
N SER A 92 10.74 -34.94 16.17
CA SER A 92 11.52 -36.04 15.57
C SER A 92 12.01 -35.78 14.16
N GLY A 93 11.83 -34.57 13.63
CA GLY A 93 12.27 -34.15 12.28
C GLY A 93 11.51 -34.82 11.14
N ARG A 94 10.37 -35.51 11.42
CA ARG A 94 9.56 -36.14 10.38
C ARG A 94 8.83 -35.05 9.57
N SER A 95 8.97 -35.15 8.25
CA SER A 95 8.25 -34.24 7.34
C SER A 95 6.74 -34.44 7.47
N LEU A 96 6.03 -33.31 7.65
CA LEU A 96 4.57 -33.28 7.61
C LEU A 96 4.12 -32.67 6.27
N PRO A 97 2.95 -33.05 5.75
CA PRO A 97 2.41 -32.42 4.57
C PRO A 97 2.18 -30.93 4.84
N PRO A 98 2.35 -30.06 3.82
CA PRO A 98 2.09 -28.65 3.98
C PRO A 98 0.64 -28.39 4.41
N ILE A 99 0.40 -27.33 5.17
CA ILE A 99 -0.96 -26.87 5.46
C ILE A 99 -1.55 -26.17 4.24
N SER A 100 -2.87 -25.95 4.20
CA SER A 100 -3.53 -25.21 3.13
C SER A 100 -4.03 -23.87 3.66
N LEU A 101 -3.66 -22.81 2.98
CA LEU A 101 -4.00 -21.45 3.37
C LEU A 101 -4.68 -20.71 2.21
N TYR A 102 -5.69 -19.90 2.54
CA TYR A 102 -6.08 -18.76 1.72
C TYR A 102 -5.31 -17.53 2.17
N GLN A 103 -4.91 -16.71 1.20
CA GLN A 103 -4.29 -15.42 1.43
C GLN A 103 -5.21 -14.33 0.90
N ILE A 104 -5.42 -13.28 1.70
CA ILE A 104 -6.03 -12.01 1.26
C ILE A 104 -5.07 -10.92 1.71
N LYS A 105 -4.44 -10.23 0.75
CA LYS A 105 -3.37 -9.28 1.01
C LYS A 105 -2.22 -9.94 1.82
N ASP A 106 -1.89 -9.39 2.98
CA ASP A 106 -0.82 -9.87 3.84
C ASP A 106 -1.28 -10.90 4.90
N ASP A 107 -2.58 -11.19 4.94
CA ASP A 107 -3.22 -12.03 5.94
C ASP A 107 -3.48 -13.44 5.41
N TYR A 108 -3.23 -14.46 6.24
CA TYR A 108 -3.46 -15.86 5.91
C TYR A 108 -4.57 -16.46 6.77
N PHE A 109 -5.42 -17.29 6.13
CA PHE A 109 -6.55 -17.98 6.74
C PHE A 109 -6.42 -19.48 6.53
N ILE A 110 -6.53 -20.26 7.61
CA ILE A 110 -6.36 -21.71 7.53
C ILE A 110 -7.59 -22.35 6.87
N LEU A 111 -7.35 -23.06 5.75
CA LEU A 111 -8.31 -23.97 5.15
C LEU A 111 -8.14 -25.37 5.76
N ASP A 112 -6.90 -25.88 5.82
CA ASP A 112 -6.56 -27.15 6.48
C ASP A 112 -5.24 -27.06 7.25
N GLY A 113 -5.19 -27.72 8.39
CA GLY A 113 -3.96 -27.83 9.19
C GLY A 113 -3.97 -27.09 10.52
N HIS A 114 -5.11 -26.74 11.09
CA HIS A 114 -5.22 -26.03 12.37
C HIS A 114 -4.36 -26.65 13.47
N HIS A 115 -4.44 -27.97 13.68
CA HIS A 115 -3.63 -28.67 14.68
C HIS A 115 -2.13 -28.61 14.41
N ARG A 116 -1.71 -28.50 13.13
CA ARG A 116 -0.30 -28.35 12.74
C ARG A 116 0.19 -26.92 13.08
N VAL A 117 -0.65 -25.92 12.86
CA VAL A 117 -0.37 -24.52 13.25
C VAL A 117 -0.25 -24.41 14.77
N THR A 118 -1.20 -24.97 15.53
CA THR A 118 -1.14 -25.00 17.00
C THR A 118 0.13 -25.70 17.49
N ALA A 119 0.45 -26.88 16.95
CA ALA A 119 1.65 -27.63 17.34
C ALA A 119 2.94 -26.83 17.04
N ALA A 120 3.03 -26.19 15.87
CA ALA A 120 4.18 -25.36 15.48
C ALA A 120 4.34 -24.16 16.40
N LYS A 121 3.26 -23.44 16.72
CA LYS A 121 3.28 -22.30 17.67
C LYS A 121 3.73 -22.76 19.07
N ASN A 122 3.20 -23.88 19.56
CA ASN A 122 3.56 -24.44 20.89
C ASN A 122 5.03 -24.89 20.95
N LEU A 123 5.64 -25.23 19.81
CA LEU A 123 7.06 -25.57 19.71
C LEU A 123 7.96 -24.33 19.50
N GLY A 124 7.41 -23.14 19.40
CA GLY A 124 8.16 -21.91 19.16
C GLY A 124 8.69 -21.77 17.75
N HIS A 125 8.13 -22.49 16.77
CA HIS A 125 8.46 -22.27 15.38
C HIS A 125 8.00 -20.90 14.94
N THR A 126 8.75 -20.24 14.07
CA THR A 126 8.40 -18.93 13.49
C THR A 126 7.70 -19.07 12.14
N HIS A 127 7.92 -20.18 11.43
CA HIS A 127 7.39 -20.42 10.10
C HIS A 127 6.80 -21.82 9.97
N ILE A 128 5.90 -21.99 9.01
CA ILE A 128 5.31 -23.28 8.65
C ILE A 128 5.20 -23.42 7.13
N LYS A 129 5.39 -24.65 6.62
CA LYS A 129 5.24 -24.93 5.19
C LYS A 129 3.77 -25.01 4.81
N ALA A 130 3.36 -24.22 3.80
CA ALA A 130 1.97 -24.09 3.36
C ALA A 130 1.83 -24.08 1.85
N CYS A 131 0.72 -24.63 1.34
CA CYS A 131 0.20 -24.40 0.01
C CYS A 131 -0.73 -23.18 0.08
N ILE A 132 -0.57 -22.22 -0.82
CA ILE A 132 -1.22 -20.92 -0.75
C ILE A 132 -2.09 -20.70 -1.98
N LEU A 133 -3.37 -20.41 -1.75
CA LEU A 133 -4.27 -19.85 -2.74
C LEU A 133 -4.54 -18.38 -2.37
N GLU A 134 -3.98 -17.45 -3.15
CA GLU A 134 -4.18 -16.02 -2.95
C GLU A 134 -5.49 -15.58 -3.59
N LEU A 135 -6.32 -14.85 -2.83
CA LEU A 135 -7.52 -14.20 -3.34
C LEU A 135 -7.23 -12.70 -3.54
N LEU A 136 -7.44 -12.26 -4.78
CA LEU A 136 -7.16 -10.88 -5.17
C LEU A 136 -8.33 -9.97 -4.80
N PRO A 137 -8.09 -8.87 -4.08
CA PRO A 137 -9.14 -7.91 -3.76
C PRO A 137 -9.62 -7.19 -5.02
N SER A 138 -10.92 -7.00 -5.17
CA SER A 138 -11.51 -6.32 -6.34
C SER A 138 -12.22 -5.00 -6.00
N SER A 139 -12.37 -4.66 -4.72
CA SER A 139 -12.91 -3.36 -4.33
C SER A 139 -12.00 -2.22 -4.82
N ASN A 140 -12.61 -1.18 -5.41
CA ASN A 140 -11.86 -0.06 -6.03
C ASN A 140 -11.37 0.96 -4.99
N THR A 141 -10.59 0.51 -4.01
CA THR A 141 -9.90 1.38 -3.05
C THR A 141 -8.47 1.62 -3.52
N ILE A 142 -7.87 2.76 -3.09
CA ILE A 142 -6.47 3.06 -3.39
C ILE A 142 -5.55 1.95 -2.85
N GLU A 143 -5.85 1.45 -1.66
CA GLU A 143 -5.10 0.38 -1.00
C GLU A 143 -5.12 -0.93 -1.81
N ASN A 144 -6.29 -1.31 -2.33
CA ASN A 144 -6.42 -2.52 -3.15
C ASN A 144 -5.73 -2.36 -4.51
N ARG A 145 -5.82 -1.18 -5.11
CA ARG A 145 -5.09 -0.88 -6.36
C ARG A 145 -3.58 -0.94 -6.16
N LEU A 146 -3.06 -0.38 -5.06
CA LEU A 146 -1.64 -0.50 -4.69
C LEU A 146 -1.23 -1.96 -4.49
N TYR A 147 -2.07 -2.74 -3.82
CA TYR A 147 -1.83 -4.17 -3.63
C TYR A 147 -1.76 -4.92 -4.97
N ILE A 148 -2.66 -4.64 -5.89
CA ILE A 148 -2.68 -5.24 -7.23
C ILE A 148 -1.41 -4.85 -8.00
N GLU A 149 -1.06 -3.56 -8.09
CA GLU A 149 0.17 -3.11 -8.75
C GLU A 149 1.42 -3.77 -8.16
N ARG A 150 1.50 -3.90 -6.83
CA ARG A 150 2.59 -4.58 -6.12
C ARG A 150 2.69 -6.05 -6.52
N THR A 151 1.55 -6.72 -6.56
CA THR A 151 1.47 -8.15 -6.90
C THR A 151 1.84 -8.40 -8.35
N GLU A 152 1.31 -7.61 -9.27
CA GLU A 152 1.63 -7.67 -10.70
C GLU A 152 3.12 -7.43 -10.94
N PHE A 153 3.71 -6.42 -10.29
CA PHE A 153 5.15 -6.14 -10.39
C PHE A 153 5.98 -7.32 -9.90
N ARG A 154 5.65 -7.88 -8.72
CA ARG A 154 6.34 -9.04 -8.16
C ARG A 154 6.29 -10.24 -9.10
N ASP A 155 5.14 -10.54 -9.66
CA ASP A 155 4.91 -11.70 -10.53
C ASP A 155 5.62 -11.57 -11.88
N GLU A 156 5.62 -10.38 -12.47
CA GLU A 156 6.31 -10.07 -13.71
C GLU A 156 7.84 -10.13 -13.52
N ALA A 157 8.34 -9.48 -12.47
CA ALA A 157 9.75 -9.46 -12.15
C ALA A 157 10.27 -10.82 -11.61
N GLY A 158 9.39 -11.70 -11.13
CA GLY A 158 9.74 -12.98 -10.55
C GLY A 158 10.53 -12.85 -9.24
N LEU A 159 10.32 -11.76 -8.49
CA LEU A 159 11.01 -11.50 -7.23
C LEU A 159 10.36 -12.29 -6.08
N ALA A 160 11.20 -12.85 -5.21
CA ALA A 160 10.73 -13.54 -4.01
C ALA A 160 10.19 -12.56 -2.95
N ASN A 161 10.75 -11.36 -2.89
CA ASN A 161 10.37 -10.31 -1.96
C ASN A 161 9.47 -9.29 -2.63
N THR A 162 8.50 -8.79 -1.90
CA THR A 162 7.64 -7.69 -2.34
C THR A 162 8.28 -6.35 -2.02
N LEU A 163 8.17 -5.40 -2.95
CA LEU A 163 8.48 -4.00 -2.69
C LEU A 163 7.18 -3.27 -2.34
N ASP A 164 7.25 -2.37 -1.37
CA ASP A 164 6.09 -1.72 -0.79
C ASP A 164 6.12 -0.22 -1.07
N LEU A 165 5.53 0.18 -2.21
CA LEU A 165 5.36 1.59 -2.58
C LEU A 165 4.00 2.10 -2.10
N THR A 166 3.96 3.33 -1.63
CA THR A 166 2.75 3.95 -1.08
C THR A 166 1.93 4.75 -2.10
N GLU A 167 2.44 4.90 -3.32
CA GLU A 167 1.76 5.66 -4.38
C GLU A 167 1.48 4.81 -5.62
N LEU A 168 0.27 4.99 -6.18
CA LEU A 168 -0.14 4.34 -7.42
C LEU A 168 0.72 4.77 -8.62
N GLY A 169 0.94 3.84 -9.55
CA GLY A 169 1.68 4.08 -10.80
C GLY A 169 3.20 4.11 -10.65
N LYS A 170 3.72 4.08 -9.42
CA LYS A 170 5.17 4.17 -9.18
C LYS A 170 5.94 2.88 -9.51
N PHE A 171 5.28 1.73 -9.53
CA PHE A 171 5.88 0.46 -9.97
C PHE A 171 6.35 0.50 -11.42
N SER A 172 5.75 1.33 -12.28
CA SER A 172 6.21 1.53 -13.66
C SER A 172 7.66 2.05 -13.73
N ARG A 173 8.09 2.85 -12.76
CA ARG A 173 9.48 3.36 -12.68
C ARG A 173 10.47 2.26 -12.30
N LEU A 174 10.07 1.35 -11.41
CA LEU A 174 10.90 0.18 -11.09
C LEU A 174 11.03 -0.76 -12.30
N LYS A 175 9.93 -1.00 -13.02
CA LYS A 175 9.95 -1.78 -14.27
C LYS A 175 10.92 -1.17 -15.27
N TRP A 176 10.84 0.14 -15.49
CA TRP A 176 11.77 0.85 -16.38
C TRP A 176 13.22 0.73 -15.92
N GLN A 177 13.52 0.81 -14.62
CA GLN A 177 14.88 0.61 -14.12
C GLN A 177 15.41 -0.80 -14.43
N ILE A 178 14.57 -1.82 -14.27
CA ILE A 178 14.91 -3.20 -14.59
C ILE A 178 15.16 -3.37 -16.09
N GLU A 179 14.34 -2.77 -16.95
CA GLU A 179 14.53 -2.77 -18.40
C GLU A 179 15.86 -2.12 -18.81
N GLN A 180 16.19 -0.96 -18.21
CA GLN A 180 17.50 -0.32 -18.47
C GLN A 180 18.66 -1.19 -17.97
N HIS A 181 18.49 -1.88 -16.86
CA HIS A 181 19.47 -2.81 -16.35
C HIS A 181 19.61 -4.04 -17.25
N GLN A 182 18.51 -4.54 -17.81
CA GLN A 182 18.51 -5.63 -18.80
C GLN A 182 19.34 -5.26 -20.04
N VAL A 183 19.13 -4.07 -20.59
CA VAL A 183 19.91 -3.55 -21.72
C VAL A 183 21.39 -3.45 -21.37
N PHE A 184 21.71 -2.98 -20.17
CA PHE A 184 23.08 -2.90 -19.69
C PHE A 184 23.74 -4.29 -19.60
N LEU A 185 23.08 -5.28 -18.98
CA LEU A 185 23.61 -6.64 -18.87
C LEU A 185 23.83 -7.29 -20.25
N ALA A 186 22.89 -7.12 -21.18
CA ALA A 186 23.02 -7.62 -22.52
C ALA A 186 24.23 -7.01 -23.27
N SER A 187 24.52 -5.72 -23.05
CA SER A 187 25.68 -5.04 -23.62
C SER A 187 27.02 -5.54 -23.07
N GLN A 188 27.05 -6.00 -21.81
CA GLN A 188 28.26 -6.50 -21.15
C GLN A 188 28.56 -7.97 -21.48
N SER A 189 27.51 -8.80 -21.52
CA SER A 189 27.68 -10.26 -21.65
C SER A 189 27.61 -10.76 -23.09
N HIS A 190 27.17 -9.92 -24.04
CA HIS A 190 26.88 -10.31 -25.44
C HIS A 190 25.85 -11.48 -25.54
N GLN A 191 25.06 -11.69 -24.47
CA GLN A 191 24.02 -12.71 -24.40
C GLN A 191 22.67 -12.06 -24.08
N GLU A 192 21.61 -12.63 -24.60
CA GLU A 192 20.26 -12.22 -24.24
C GLU A 192 19.99 -12.52 -22.75
N THR A 193 19.62 -11.51 -22.01
CA THR A 193 19.23 -11.62 -20.60
C THR A 193 17.70 -11.46 -20.50
N SER A 194 17.02 -12.43 -19.90
CA SER A 194 15.58 -12.31 -19.68
C SER A 194 15.26 -11.22 -18.66
N TYR A 195 14.05 -10.64 -18.74
CA TYR A 195 13.59 -9.61 -17.78
C TYR A 195 13.70 -10.09 -16.32
N ARG A 196 13.31 -11.35 -16.03
CA ARG A 196 13.40 -11.92 -14.68
C ARG A 196 14.85 -12.09 -14.18
N GLN A 197 15.77 -12.44 -15.07
CA GLN A 197 17.19 -12.50 -14.72
C GLN A 197 17.74 -11.10 -14.42
N ALA A 198 17.37 -10.12 -15.22
CA ALA A 198 17.74 -8.73 -15.00
C ALA A 198 17.12 -8.18 -13.71
N ALA A 199 15.86 -8.53 -13.40
CA ALA A 199 15.18 -8.15 -12.17
C ALA A 199 15.88 -8.74 -10.94
N ALA A 200 16.25 -10.02 -10.97
CA ALA A 200 16.97 -10.67 -9.87
C ALA A 200 18.36 -10.05 -9.63
N ASP A 201 19.08 -9.75 -10.72
CA ASP A 201 20.37 -9.09 -10.61
C ASP A 201 20.26 -7.64 -10.13
N TRP A 202 19.33 -6.86 -10.68
CA TRP A 202 18.99 -5.51 -10.26
C TRP A 202 18.63 -5.47 -8.76
N TYR A 203 17.76 -6.40 -8.32
CA TYR A 203 17.37 -6.48 -6.92
C TYR A 203 18.57 -6.67 -6.00
N ARG A 204 19.46 -7.60 -6.34
CA ARG A 204 20.63 -7.94 -5.54
C ARG A 204 21.72 -6.88 -5.57
N THR A 205 21.99 -6.30 -6.76
CA THR A 205 23.17 -5.45 -6.97
C THR A 205 22.89 -3.96 -6.86
N ILE A 206 21.64 -3.53 -7.08
CA ILE A 206 21.25 -2.12 -7.09
C ILE A 206 20.28 -1.82 -5.96
N TYR A 207 19.13 -2.52 -5.93
CA TYR A 207 18.06 -2.22 -4.98
C TYR A 207 18.48 -2.53 -3.55
N GLN A 208 18.82 -3.77 -3.25
CA GLN A 208 19.05 -4.25 -1.89
C GLN A 208 20.18 -3.50 -1.15
N PRO A 209 21.32 -3.20 -1.76
CA PRO A 209 22.36 -2.40 -1.10
C PRO A 209 21.87 -1.02 -0.70
N LEU A 210 21.20 -0.29 -1.61
CA LEU A 210 20.69 1.05 -1.33
C LEU A 210 19.55 1.05 -0.30
N ALA A 211 18.59 0.11 -0.44
CA ALA A 211 17.52 -0.06 0.53
C ALA A 211 18.03 -0.38 1.94
N THR A 212 19.09 -1.19 2.05
CA THR A 212 19.73 -1.51 3.32
C THR A 212 20.37 -0.26 3.96
N ILE A 213 21.02 0.59 3.17
CA ILE A 213 21.61 1.83 3.65
C ILE A 213 20.51 2.81 4.10
N ILE A 214 19.45 2.96 3.33
CA ILE A 214 18.29 3.80 3.68
C ILE A 214 17.69 3.34 5.02
N ALA A 215 17.46 2.03 5.17
CA ALA A 215 16.90 1.47 6.40
C ALA A 215 17.81 1.72 7.62
N LYS A 216 19.12 1.52 7.47
CA LYS A 216 20.10 1.73 8.56
C LYS A 216 20.34 3.21 8.90
N SER A 217 20.18 4.11 7.95
CA SER A 217 20.36 5.55 8.17
C SER A 217 19.30 6.17 9.06
N GLY A 218 18.16 5.48 9.27
CA GLY A 218 17.01 6.01 9.96
C GLY A 218 16.24 7.08 9.16
N LEU A 219 16.57 7.26 7.90
CA LEU A 219 16.00 8.25 6.98
C LEU A 219 14.45 8.18 6.94
N VAL A 220 13.91 6.96 6.96
CA VAL A 220 12.46 6.72 6.95
C VAL A 220 11.72 7.45 8.07
N LYS A 221 12.36 7.61 9.24
CA LYS A 221 11.75 8.31 10.38
C LYS A 221 11.46 9.80 10.10
N SER A 222 12.20 10.39 9.16
CA SER A 222 12.02 11.78 8.74
C SER A 222 10.91 11.95 7.70
N PHE A 223 10.32 10.84 7.22
CA PHE A 223 9.29 10.82 6.19
C PHE A 223 8.09 9.98 6.64
N PRO A 224 7.22 10.52 7.52
CA PRO A 224 6.05 9.79 8.00
C PRO A 224 5.17 9.32 6.83
N GLY A 225 4.71 8.06 6.88
CA GLY A 225 3.87 7.48 5.84
C GLY A 225 4.61 6.99 4.59
N ARG A 226 5.96 7.07 4.57
CA ARG A 226 6.78 6.55 3.48
C ARG A 226 7.53 5.29 3.89
N THR A 227 7.75 4.41 2.91
CA THR A 227 8.53 3.18 3.09
C THR A 227 9.99 3.37 2.69
N VAL A 228 10.82 2.37 2.97
CA VAL A 228 12.19 2.29 2.43
C VAL A 228 12.16 2.30 0.90
N ASP A 229 11.15 1.67 0.30
CA ASP A 229 11.03 1.49 -1.14
C ASP A 229 10.62 2.78 -1.85
N ASP A 230 9.77 3.59 -1.22
CA ASP A 230 9.50 4.94 -1.70
C ASP A 230 10.78 5.79 -1.73
N LEU A 231 11.56 5.76 -0.64
CA LEU A 231 12.80 6.51 -0.58
C LEU A 231 13.85 5.97 -1.55
N TYR A 232 13.93 4.65 -1.73
CA TYR A 232 14.76 4.04 -2.76
C TYR A 232 14.39 4.58 -4.14
N LEU A 233 13.11 4.50 -4.50
CA LEU A 233 12.64 4.95 -5.81
C LEU A 233 12.96 6.43 -6.03
N TYR A 234 12.67 7.26 -5.04
CA TYR A 234 12.91 8.68 -5.08
C TYR A 234 14.40 9.02 -5.29
N ILE A 235 15.29 8.44 -4.50
CA ILE A 235 16.75 8.64 -4.60
C ILE A 235 17.26 8.08 -5.93
N SER A 236 16.82 6.90 -6.34
CA SER A 236 17.32 6.23 -7.53
C SER A 236 16.90 6.95 -8.81
N VAL A 237 15.66 7.43 -8.92
CA VAL A 237 15.19 8.22 -10.06
C VAL A 237 16.04 9.46 -10.22
N HIS A 238 16.22 10.22 -9.13
CA HIS A 238 17.04 11.43 -9.12
C HIS A 238 18.49 11.19 -9.59
N GLN A 239 19.06 10.06 -9.23
CA GLN A 239 20.43 9.69 -9.63
C GLN A 239 20.49 9.10 -11.04
N TRP A 240 19.42 8.39 -11.47
CA TRP A 240 19.36 7.78 -12.79
C TRP A 240 19.36 8.82 -13.90
N GLU A 241 18.72 9.94 -13.69
CA GLU A 241 18.60 11.01 -14.67
C GLU A 241 19.86 11.89 -14.76
N LYS A 242 20.70 11.94 -13.69
CA LYS A 242 21.94 12.72 -13.67
C LYS A 242 23.17 12.06 -14.30
N GLY A 243 23.10 10.77 -14.65
CA GLY A 243 24.33 10.05 -14.98
C GLY A 243 24.34 9.27 -16.28
N SER A 244 24.81 9.87 -17.36
CA SER A 244 25.24 9.13 -18.57
C SER A 244 26.49 8.24 -18.38
N ASN A 245 27.17 8.33 -17.23
CA ASN A 245 28.38 7.57 -16.92
C ASN A 245 28.29 6.85 -15.57
N ARG A 246 27.47 5.79 -15.51
CA ARG A 246 27.39 4.94 -14.30
C ARG A 246 28.53 3.94 -14.25
N LYS A 247 29.31 4.00 -13.21
CA LYS A 247 30.09 2.87 -12.69
C LYS A 247 29.21 2.18 -11.63
N TYR A 248 28.58 1.07 -12.01
CA TYR A 248 27.83 0.24 -11.09
C TYR A 248 28.72 -0.18 -9.91
N GLY A 249 28.21 -0.05 -8.70
CA GLY A 249 28.84 -0.59 -7.48
C GLY A 249 29.79 0.32 -6.73
N ILE A 250 30.13 1.51 -7.22
CA ILE A 250 31.05 2.41 -6.51
C ILE A 250 30.34 3.73 -6.16
N GLY A 251 30.16 3.99 -4.86
CA GLY A 251 29.74 5.30 -4.37
C GLY A 251 28.26 5.40 -3.96
N ILE A 252 27.59 4.29 -3.69
CA ILE A 252 26.23 4.28 -3.12
C ILE A 252 26.20 5.09 -1.81
N ASP A 253 27.24 5.00 -1.00
CA ASP A 253 27.42 5.77 0.25
C ASP A 253 27.43 7.30 0.01
N LYS A 254 27.76 7.75 -1.22
CA LYS A 254 27.75 9.16 -1.59
C LYS A 254 26.37 9.63 -2.08
N LEU A 255 25.45 8.70 -2.33
CA LEU A 255 24.10 8.97 -2.80
C LEU A 255 23.16 9.36 -1.66
N ILE A 256 23.47 8.91 -0.44
CA ILE A 256 22.66 9.24 0.73
C ILE A 256 23.16 10.56 1.28
N PRO A 257 22.29 11.55 1.36
CA PRO A 257 22.63 12.83 1.95
C PRO A 257 23.01 12.62 3.42
N LYS A 258 24.16 13.13 3.80
CA LYS A 258 24.61 13.14 5.20
C LYS A 258 23.77 14.12 6.04
N ASP A 259 23.20 15.09 5.38
CA ASP A 259 22.32 16.10 5.97
C ASP A 259 20.97 16.11 5.23
N MET A 260 19.90 15.79 5.97
CA MET A 260 18.55 15.74 5.44
C MET A 260 18.00 17.11 5.10
N GLU A 261 18.41 18.14 5.79
CA GLU A 261 17.96 19.50 5.54
C GLU A 261 18.57 20.05 4.26
N GLU A 262 19.85 19.76 4.03
CA GLU A 262 20.52 20.06 2.75
C GLU A 262 19.89 19.28 1.59
N PHE A 263 19.52 18.02 1.80
CA PHE A 263 18.83 17.21 0.82
C PHE A 263 17.46 17.80 0.47
N ARG A 264 16.65 18.15 1.47
CA ARG A 264 15.35 18.80 1.28
C ARG A 264 15.49 20.10 0.50
N LYS A 265 16.49 20.91 0.85
CA LYS A 265 16.76 22.18 0.19
C LYS A 265 17.17 21.99 -1.27
N LYS A 266 18.09 21.08 -1.55
CA LYS A 266 18.52 20.74 -2.92
C LYS A 266 17.36 20.19 -3.75
N MET A 267 16.50 19.35 -3.15
CA MET A 267 15.34 18.80 -3.83
C MET A 267 14.29 19.89 -4.10
N ALA A 268 14.18 20.89 -3.22
CA ALA A 268 13.29 22.03 -3.41
C ALA A 268 13.77 23.01 -4.50
N GLU A 269 15.06 23.04 -4.79
CA GLU A 269 15.68 23.91 -5.80
C GLU A 269 15.61 23.33 -7.23
N HIS A 270 15.26 22.03 -7.38
CA HIS A 270 15.11 21.42 -8.71
C HIS A 270 13.78 21.82 -9.35
N THR A 271 13.86 22.24 -10.61
CA THR A 271 12.70 22.68 -11.39
C THR A 271 11.86 21.48 -11.86
N GLU A 272 10.54 21.64 -11.86
CA GLU A 272 9.55 20.64 -12.24
C GLU A 272 9.73 20.05 -13.66
N GLN A 273 10.44 20.77 -14.53
CA GLN A 273 10.69 20.35 -15.91
C GLN A 273 11.69 19.20 -16.02
N GLU A 274 12.61 19.07 -15.05
CA GLU A 274 13.62 17.99 -15.05
C GLU A 274 13.08 16.68 -14.47
N TYR A 275 12.07 16.76 -13.58
CA TYR A 275 11.59 15.59 -12.83
C TYR A 275 10.05 15.63 -12.68
N PRO A 276 9.28 15.02 -13.59
CA PRO A 276 7.81 15.00 -13.50
C PRO A 276 7.26 14.43 -12.20
N GLU A 277 7.96 13.48 -11.59
CA GLU A 277 7.61 12.90 -10.29
C GLU A 277 7.87 13.80 -9.10
N MET A 278 8.62 14.90 -9.30
CA MET A 278 8.84 15.95 -8.32
C MET A 278 7.91 17.13 -8.50
N ARG A 279 6.88 17.00 -9.33
CA ARG A 279 5.87 18.04 -9.45
C ARG A 279 5.37 18.39 -8.06
N ARG A 280 5.53 19.64 -7.72
CA ARG A 280 4.99 20.20 -6.48
C ARG A 280 3.49 20.42 -6.55
N GLU A 281 2.92 20.36 -7.75
CA GLU A 281 1.49 20.60 -7.98
C GLU A 281 0.76 19.27 -8.19
N ILE A 282 -0.31 19.09 -7.43
CA ILE A 282 -1.28 18.03 -7.65
C ILE A 282 -2.59 18.65 -8.13
N SER A 283 -3.21 18.03 -9.13
CA SER A 283 -4.54 18.40 -9.58
C SER A 283 -5.57 17.41 -9.11
N ALA A 284 -6.69 17.88 -8.61
CA ALA A 284 -7.83 17.06 -8.26
C ALA A 284 -9.14 17.71 -8.68
N PHE A 285 -10.17 16.87 -8.90
CA PHE A 285 -11.53 17.34 -9.03
C PHE A 285 -12.27 17.10 -7.72
N ILE A 286 -12.98 18.11 -7.24
CA ILE A 286 -13.83 18.01 -6.06
C ILE A 286 -15.27 18.26 -6.51
N LEU A 287 -16.11 17.29 -6.21
CA LEU A 287 -17.54 17.32 -6.45
C LEU A 287 -18.22 17.74 -5.16
N LEU A 288 -19.08 18.74 -5.21
CA LEU A 288 -19.76 19.26 -4.03
C LEU A 288 -21.29 19.16 -4.21
N ASN A 289 -21.94 18.73 -3.15
CA ASN A 289 -23.35 18.92 -2.98
C ASN A 289 -23.56 20.02 -1.95
N VAL A 290 -24.37 21.00 -2.31
CA VAL A 290 -24.58 22.19 -1.51
C VAL A 290 -26.08 22.46 -1.30
N ASP A 291 -26.41 23.13 -0.21
CA ASP A 291 -27.76 23.65 0.00
C ASP A 291 -27.99 24.83 -0.94
N GLY A 292 -29.04 24.78 -1.75
CA GLY A 292 -29.35 25.80 -2.76
C GLY A 292 -29.44 27.23 -2.24
N GLN A 293 -29.74 27.42 -0.93
CA GLN A 293 -29.71 28.74 -0.31
C GLN A 293 -28.30 29.34 -0.20
N TYR A 294 -27.27 28.48 -0.21
CA TYR A 294 -25.87 28.88 -0.05
C TYR A 294 -25.06 28.73 -1.33
N GLU A 295 -25.61 28.19 -2.40
CA GLU A 295 -24.90 27.83 -3.64
C GLU A 295 -24.10 29.00 -4.19
N GLN A 296 -24.73 30.17 -4.42
CA GLN A 296 -24.05 31.35 -4.95
C GLN A 296 -22.93 31.82 -4.02
N ARG A 297 -23.14 31.83 -2.71
CA ARG A 297 -22.14 32.24 -1.73
C ARG A 297 -20.95 31.29 -1.68
N ILE A 298 -21.22 29.97 -1.85
CA ILE A 298 -20.16 28.97 -1.91
C ILE A 298 -19.37 29.13 -3.19
N PHE A 299 -20.07 29.35 -4.32
CA PHE A 299 -19.43 29.58 -5.61
C PHE A 299 -18.48 30.79 -5.57
N ASP A 300 -18.93 31.92 -5.00
CA ASP A 300 -18.11 33.12 -4.84
C ASP A 300 -16.87 32.88 -3.95
N LYS A 301 -17.04 32.16 -2.84
CA LYS A 301 -15.93 31.79 -1.96
C LYS A 301 -14.93 30.84 -2.64
N LEU A 302 -15.41 29.92 -3.48
CA LEU A 302 -14.53 29.05 -4.24
C LEU A 302 -13.70 29.83 -5.26
N ALA A 303 -14.29 30.87 -5.86
CA ALA A 303 -13.60 31.73 -6.82
C ALA A 303 -12.49 32.59 -6.17
N GLU A 304 -12.57 32.83 -4.86
CA GLU A 304 -11.56 33.59 -4.11
C GLU A 304 -10.33 32.72 -3.74
N LEU A 305 -10.43 31.37 -3.84
CA LEU A 305 -9.33 30.48 -3.49
C LEU A 305 -8.30 30.39 -4.61
N GLU A 306 -7.04 30.65 -4.29
CA GLU A 306 -5.93 30.56 -5.25
C GLU A 306 -5.70 29.12 -5.76
N GLU A 307 -6.05 28.14 -4.98
CA GLU A 307 -5.93 26.72 -5.32
C GLU A 307 -6.99 26.27 -6.33
N VAL A 308 -8.08 26.99 -6.49
CA VAL A 308 -9.17 26.64 -7.40
C VAL A 308 -8.89 27.22 -8.79
N ARG A 309 -8.80 26.37 -9.79
CA ARG A 309 -8.51 26.74 -11.19
C ARG A 309 -9.73 26.77 -12.09
N GLU A 310 -10.71 25.92 -11.81
CA GLU A 310 -11.94 25.80 -12.58
C GLU A 310 -13.12 25.58 -11.64
N ILE A 311 -14.24 26.23 -11.90
CA ILE A 311 -15.48 26.06 -11.14
C ILE A 311 -16.63 25.89 -12.14
N HIS A 312 -17.39 24.84 -11.98
CA HIS A 312 -18.56 24.55 -12.82
C HIS A 312 -19.77 24.30 -11.93
N SER A 313 -20.83 25.09 -12.06
CA SER A 313 -22.15 24.70 -11.58
C SER A 313 -22.75 23.71 -12.57
N VAL A 314 -23.28 22.60 -12.07
CA VAL A 314 -23.79 21.51 -12.90
C VAL A 314 -25.19 21.10 -12.41
N HIS A 315 -25.99 20.55 -13.30
CA HIS A 315 -27.33 20.07 -12.97
C HIS A 315 -27.33 18.54 -12.92
N GLY A 316 -27.63 17.98 -11.76
CA GLY A 316 -27.66 16.53 -11.58
C GLY A 316 -27.60 16.11 -10.11
N SER A 317 -26.92 15.00 -9.84
CA SER A 317 -26.67 14.52 -8.47
C SER A 317 -25.59 15.29 -7.73
N ILE A 318 -24.87 16.17 -8.43
CA ILE A 318 -23.81 17.05 -7.93
C ILE A 318 -24.20 18.46 -8.33
N ASP A 319 -23.92 19.45 -7.48
CA ASP A 319 -24.25 20.86 -7.73
C ASP A 319 -23.05 21.65 -8.27
N ILE A 320 -21.85 21.40 -7.74
CA ILE A 320 -20.65 22.13 -8.16
C ILE A 320 -19.50 21.14 -8.37
N ILE A 321 -18.76 21.33 -9.45
CA ILE A 321 -17.48 20.64 -9.73
C ILE A 321 -16.38 21.69 -9.76
N ILE A 322 -15.33 21.46 -8.99
CA ILE A 322 -14.14 22.32 -9.03
C ILE A 322 -12.90 21.50 -9.41
N LYS A 323 -11.98 22.13 -10.09
CA LYS A 323 -10.62 21.65 -10.28
C LYS A 323 -9.71 22.45 -9.37
N VAL A 324 -9.05 21.76 -8.47
CA VAL A 324 -8.06 22.35 -7.59
C VAL A 324 -6.65 21.96 -8.01
N VAL A 325 -5.71 22.85 -7.81
CA VAL A 325 -4.28 22.61 -7.95
C VAL A 325 -3.62 23.02 -6.65
N LEU A 326 -3.10 22.02 -5.92
CA LEU A 326 -2.45 22.24 -4.65
C LEU A 326 -0.94 22.09 -4.81
N THR A 327 -0.20 22.97 -4.18
CA THR A 327 1.24 22.83 -4.06
C THR A 327 1.54 21.87 -2.92
N ARG A 328 2.22 20.76 -3.22
CA ARG A 328 2.60 19.79 -2.21
C ARG A 328 4.01 20.02 -1.70
N ASP A 329 4.20 19.75 -0.43
CA ASP A 329 5.52 19.44 0.11
C ASP A 329 5.90 18.04 -0.39
N LEU A 330 7.19 17.84 -0.69
CA LEU A 330 7.75 16.55 -1.12
C LEU A 330 7.51 15.41 -0.12
N LEU A 331 7.04 15.72 1.07
CA LEU A 331 6.85 14.82 2.20
C LEU A 331 5.40 14.41 2.41
N SER A 332 4.44 15.14 1.82
CA SER A 332 3.01 14.90 2.00
C SER A 332 2.48 14.00 0.89
N SER A 333 1.64 13.03 1.22
CA SER A 333 0.91 12.27 0.21
C SER A 333 -0.18 13.12 -0.43
N ASP A 334 -0.49 12.88 -1.70
CA ASP A 334 -1.54 13.60 -2.42
C ASP A 334 -2.90 13.51 -1.71
N ALA A 335 -3.22 12.33 -1.15
CA ALA A 335 -4.45 12.10 -0.41
C ALA A 335 -4.50 12.89 0.92
N GLU A 336 -3.39 12.97 1.62
CA GLU A 336 -3.29 13.71 2.89
C GLU A 336 -3.47 15.21 2.67
N LEU A 337 -2.81 15.75 1.67
CA LEU A 337 -2.86 17.17 1.31
C LEU A 337 -4.28 17.58 0.87
N LEU A 338 -4.92 16.76 0.03
CA LEU A 338 -6.30 16.99 -0.38
C LEU A 338 -7.27 16.89 0.79
N THR A 339 -7.06 15.90 1.67
CA THR A 339 -7.90 15.73 2.88
C THR A 339 -7.75 16.94 3.79
N GLN A 340 -6.54 17.40 4.02
CA GLN A 340 -6.27 18.58 4.83
C GLN A 340 -6.91 19.84 4.23
N PHE A 341 -6.75 20.07 2.93
CA PHE A 341 -7.40 21.17 2.22
C PHE A 341 -8.91 21.14 2.36
N LEU A 342 -9.54 19.99 2.12
CA LEU A 342 -10.99 19.84 2.27
C LEU A 342 -11.47 20.11 3.70
N LEU A 343 -10.78 19.55 4.70
CA LEU A 343 -11.18 19.69 6.10
C LEU A 343 -10.96 21.11 6.63
N SER A 344 -9.87 21.76 6.23
CA SER A 344 -9.53 23.10 6.73
C SER A 344 -10.26 24.22 6.00
N THR A 345 -10.68 24.00 4.75
CA THR A 345 -11.23 25.04 3.89
C THR A 345 -12.71 24.81 3.57
N ILE A 346 -13.00 23.78 2.77
CA ILE A 346 -14.33 23.65 2.14
C ILE A 346 -15.39 23.06 3.09
N ARG A 347 -15.07 21.99 3.82
CA ARG A 347 -16.05 21.29 4.68
C ARG A 347 -16.53 22.08 5.88
N GLN A 348 -15.82 23.16 6.22
CA GLN A 348 -16.23 24.04 7.31
C GLN A 348 -17.30 25.07 6.90
N TRP A 349 -17.57 25.19 5.60
CA TRP A 349 -18.52 26.19 5.13
C TRP A 349 -19.96 25.74 5.32
N LYS A 350 -20.74 26.66 5.87
CA LYS A 350 -22.17 26.45 6.02
C LYS A 350 -22.82 26.29 4.64
N GLY A 351 -23.57 25.22 4.47
CA GLY A 351 -24.25 24.90 3.22
C GLY A 351 -23.55 23.81 2.39
N VAL A 352 -22.32 23.40 2.72
CA VAL A 352 -21.69 22.22 2.11
C VAL A 352 -22.27 20.96 2.75
N LEU A 353 -22.97 20.14 1.97
CA LEU A 353 -23.63 18.92 2.42
C LEU A 353 -22.75 17.69 2.27
N ALA A 354 -22.08 17.56 1.14
CA ALA A 354 -21.19 16.45 0.83
C ALA A 354 -20.07 16.88 -0.11
N THR A 355 -18.95 16.18 -0.02
CA THR A 355 -17.81 16.36 -0.92
C THR A 355 -17.26 15.00 -1.35
N GLN A 356 -16.95 14.88 -2.65
CA GLN A 356 -16.24 13.72 -3.20
C GLN A 356 -15.02 14.21 -3.95
N THR A 357 -13.86 13.58 -3.73
CA THR A 357 -12.60 13.93 -4.39
C THR A 357 -12.25 12.88 -5.42
N LEU A 358 -11.88 13.33 -6.61
CA LEU A 358 -11.40 12.51 -7.71
C LEU A 358 -9.97 12.93 -8.06
N LEU A 359 -9.04 11.99 -7.96
CA LEU A 359 -7.67 12.17 -8.44
C LEU A 359 -7.60 11.67 -9.89
N PRO A 360 -7.21 12.51 -10.87
CA PRO A 360 -7.05 12.06 -12.23
C PRO A 360 -5.83 11.12 -12.34
N GLY A 361 -6.03 9.93 -12.88
CA GLY A 361 -4.94 8.99 -13.13
C GLY A 361 -4.14 9.37 -14.38
N MET A 362 -4.82 9.64 -15.50
CA MET A 362 -4.25 10.10 -16.75
C MET A 362 -5.13 11.23 -17.29
N ALA A 363 -4.54 12.34 -17.67
CA ALA A 363 -5.26 13.48 -18.22
C ALA A 363 -4.64 13.93 -19.56
N ILE A 364 -5.49 14.14 -20.56
CA ILE A 364 -5.13 14.79 -21.81
C ILE A 364 -5.97 16.04 -21.94
N VAL A 365 -5.35 17.20 -21.85
CA VAL A 365 -6.02 18.48 -22.05
C VAL A 365 -5.69 18.96 -23.46
N LYS A 366 -6.71 18.94 -24.34
CA LYS A 366 -6.60 19.53 -25.68
C LYS A 366 -6.87 21.03 -25.56
N GLY A 367 -5.85 21.82 -25.79
CA GLY A 367 -6.01 23.28 -25.91
C GLY A 367 -6.83 23.69 -27.13
N PRO A 368 -7.22 25.00 -27.26
CA PRO A 368 -7.83 25.51 -28.47
C PRO A 368 -6.91 25.15 -29.64
N ARG A 369 -7.51 24.68 -30.76
CA ARG A 369 -6.83 24.12 -31.94
C ARG A 369 -5.46 24.75 -32.21
N GLY A 370 -4.38 24.04 -31.85
CA GLY A 370 -3.01 24.50 -32.10
C GLY A 370 -1.90 23.89 -31.23
N GLY A 371 -2.19 23.16 -30.17
CA GLY A 371 -1.13 22.60 -29.32
C GLY A 371 -1.61 21.50 -28.40
N ASN A 372 -1.05 20.30 -28.56
CA ASN A 372 -1.14 19.24 -27.53
C ASN A 372 -0.19 19.61 -26.38
N ARG A 373 -0.70 19.89 -25.20
CA ARG A 373 0.08 19.89 -23.95
C ARG A 373 -0.29 18.62 -23.19
N SER A 374 0.64 17.69 -23.10
CA SER A 374 0.60 16.60 -22.11
C SER A 374 1.01 17.20 -20.76
N LEU A 375 0.16 17.03 -19.78
CA LEU A 375 0.43 17.30 -18.36
C LEU A 375 0.94 16.06 -17.67
#